data_866c735ac098cd1b8e64a04c3a74c6c3
#
_entry.id   866c735ac098cd1b8e64a04c3a74c6c3
#
_cell.length_a   1.000
_cell.length_b   1.000
_cell.length_c   1.000
_cell.angle_alpha   90.00
_cell.angle_beta   90.00
_cell.angle_gamma   90.00
#
_symmetry.space_group_name_H-M   'P 1'
#
loop_
_entity.id
_entity.type
_entity.pdbx_description
1 polymer ?
#
loop_
_entity_poly.entity_id
_entity_poly.type
_entity_poly.pdbx_seq_one_letter_code
_entity_poly.pdbx_strand_id
1 'polypeptide(L)'
;MSNYFTLTPATDRNVTTRIAAAYAAAAIPAPTTFVPALKQYMAQLPDAQQVAATLAHDAYRADPDTDPAEWWATARQQMIDAQASDALRAALVQSLTTEERASGTRQTERALTDLHPWATRQAQALVKAAKALPAGDAALDPEAVLAHDAGKALTSARSALAALALLASLGDPAKHVSTIGDLARILPLVTIEGTVTEKLAPFNSNALNASQLDVTHAVRRLAQDVRRDPDLALVGVARGDYPGVTLSPADTLAVIGERANIAAVAFTRKTASEAEQRQLIAMR
;
A
#
# COMPACT_ATOMS: atom_id res chain seq x y z
N MET A 1 -0.69 -15.51 17.88
CA MET A 1 -1.00 -14.06 17.84
C MET A 1 -1.46 -13.72 16.42
N SER A 2 -2.60 -13.03 16.27
CA SER A 2 -3.08 -12.59 14.95
C SER A 2 -2.31 -11.33 14.60
N ASN A 3 -1.51 -11.38 13.54
CA ASN A 3 -0.84 -10.20 13.00
C ASN A 3 -1.74 -9.59 11.92
N TYR A 4 -2.39 -8.46 12.21
CA TYR A 4 -3.29 -7.79 11.29
C TYR A 4 -2.54 -7.04 10.18
N PHE A 5 -1.31 -6.59 10.45
CA PHE A 5 -0.53 -5.77 9.53
C PHE A 5 0.49 -6.61 8.77
N THR A 6 0.11 -7.09 7.59
CA THR A 6 1.02 -7.78 6.68
C THR A 6 1.35 -6.86 5.50
N LEU A 7 2.64 -6.80 5.11
CA LEU A 7 3.00 -6.18 3.83
C LEU A 7 2.53 -7.10 2.70
N THR A 8 1.44 -6.72 2.05
CA THR A 8 0.99 -7.40 0.84
C THR A 8 1.50 -6.63 -0.36
N PRO A 9 2.22 -7.28 -1.31
CA PRO A 9 2.61 -6.61 -2.55
C PRO A 9 1.37 -6.03 -3.24
N ALA A 10 1.42 -4.76 -3.58
CA ALA A 10 0.33 -4.10 -4.31
C ALA A 10 0.33 -4.59 -5.75
N THR A 11 -0.41 -5.66 -6.04
CA THR A 11 -0.83 -5.97 -7.40
C THR A 11 -2.16 -5.27 -7.66
N ASP A 12 -2.38 -4.77 -8.88
CA ASP A 12 -3.59 -3.99 -9.23
C ASP A 12 -4.89 -4.74 -8.89
N ARG A 13 -4.92 -6.07 -9.03
CA ARG A 13 -6.05 -6.92 -8.63
C ARG A 13 -6.36 -6.87 -7.13
N ASN A 14 -5.34 -6.67 -6.30
CA ASN A 14 -5.50 -6.60 -4.83
C ASN A 14 -6.02 -5.24 -4.37
N VAL A 15 -5.81 -4.14 -5.11
CA VAL A 15 -6.26 -2.80 -4.72
C VAL A 15 -7.78 -2.73 -4.65
N THR A 16 -8.47 -3.15 -5.71
CA THR A 16 -9.94 -3.12 -5.75
C THR A 16 -10.56 -3.98 -4.65
N THR A 17 -10.00 -5.17 -4.40
CA THR A 17 -10.46 -6.07 -3.34
C THR A 17 -10.24 -5.44 -1.95
N ARG A 18 -9.10 -4.81 -1.72
CA ARG A 18 -8.80 -4.12 -0.45
C ARG A 18 -9.73 -2.93 -0.22
N ILE A 19 -9.96 -2.13 -1.26
CA ILE A 19 -10.92 -1.02 -1.21
C ILE A 19 -12.31 -1.54 -0.85
N ALA A 20 -12.80 -2.57 -1.54
CA ALA A 20 -14.12 -3.16 -1.26
C ALA A 20 -14.22 -3.68 0.19
N ALA A 21 -13.18 -4.37 0.69
CA ALA A 21 -13.13 -4.85 2.07
C ALA A 21 -13.17 -3.72 3.10
N ALA A 22 -12.45 -2.60 2.85
CA ALA A 22 -12.44 -1.45 3.74
C ALA A 22 -13.81 -0.75 3.78
N TYR A 23 -14.48 -0.56 2.65
CA TYR A 23 -15.84 -0.02 2.60
C TYR A 23 -16.85 -0.93 3.30
N ALA A 24 -16.76 -2.25 3.09
CA ALA A 24 -17.62 -3.21 3.76
C ALA A 24 -17.44 -3.17 5.29
N ALA A 25 -16.20 -3.11 5.79
CA ALA A 25 -15.92 -2.99 7.21
C ALA A 25 -16.41 -1.68 7.82
N ALA A 26 -16.44 -0.61 7.05
CA ALA A 26 -16.97 0.69 7.44
C ALA A 26 -18.51 0.75 7.36
N ALA A 27 -19.17 -0.24 6.79
CA ALA A 27 -20.59 -0.26 6.44
C ALA A 27 -21.00 0.93 5.54
N ILE A 28 -20.11 1.32 4.63
CA ILE A 28 -20.31 2.38 3.64
C ILE A 28 -20.46 1.73 2.26
N PRO A 29 -21.41 2.15 1.41
CA PRO A 29 -21.51 1.65 0.05
C PRO A 29 -20.23 1.96 -0.74
N ALA A 30 -19.60 0.92 -1.29
CA ALA A 30 -18.43 1.12 -2.15
C ALA A 30 -18.85 1.85 -3.45
N PRO A 31 -18.03 2.79 -3.96
CA PRO A 31 -18.30 3.41 -5.23
C PRO A 31 -18.28 2.37 -6.35
N THR A 32 -19.17 2.52 -7.33
CA THR A 32 -19.22 1.64 -8.50
C THR A 32 -17.88 1.72 -9.25
N THR A 33 -17.20 0.58 -9.38
CA THR A 33 -15.97 0.50 -10.17
C THR A 33 -16.36 0.44 -11.65
N PHE A 34 -15.85 1.39 -12.43
CA PHE A 34 -15.99 1.39 -13.88
C PHE A 34 -15.05 0.32 -14.47
N VAL A 35 -15.61 -0.77 -14.96
CA VAL A 35 -14.86 -1.73 -15.78
C VAL A 35 -14.87 -1.19 -17.20
N PRO A 36 -13.74 -0.83 -17.79
CA PRO A 36 -13.72 -0.29 -19.14
C PRO A 36 -14.36 -1.26 -20.13
N ALA A 37 -15.32 -0.80 -20.92
CA ALA A 37 -15.91 -1.55 -22.03
C ALA A 37 -14.83 -2.07 -23.02
N LEU A 38 -13.68 -1.43 -23.01
CA LEU A 38 -12.50 -1.78 -23.77
C LEU A 38 -12.06 -3.25 -23.62
N LYS A 39 -12.20 -3.86 -22.41
CA LYS A 39 -11.91 -5.31 -22.22
C LYS A 39 -12.83 -6.19 -23.05
N GLN A 40 -14.09 -5.77 -23.22
CA GLN A 40 -15.06 -6.48 -24.04
C GLN A 40 -14.73 -6.36 -25.54
N TYR A 41 -14.31 -5.17 -25.99
CA TYR A 41 -13.88 -4.97 -27.37
C TYR A 41 -12.61 -5.75 -27.70
N MET A 42 -11.64 -5.79 -26.79
CA MET A 42 -10.42 -6.56 -26.98
C MET A 42 -10.66 -8.07 -27.14
N ALA A 43 -11.67 -8.60 -26.44
CA ALA A 43 -12.02 -10.02 -26.55
C ALA A 43 -12.64 -10.39 -27.92
N GLN A 44 -13.11 -9.38 -28.68
CA GLN A 44 -13.70 -9.56 -30.00
C GLN A 44 -12.70 -9.39 -31.16
N LEU A 45 -11.49 -8.91 -30.88
CA LEU A 45 -10.46 -8.75 -31.92
C LEU A 45 -9.96 -10.13 -32.37
N PRO A 46 -9.87 -10.40 -33.67
CA PRO A 46 -9.33 -11.65 -34.18
C PRO A 46 -7.87 -11.83 -33.76
N ASP A 47 -7.50 -13.07 -33.49
CA ASP A 47 -6.14 -13.48 -33.15
C ASP A 47 -5.44 -14.00 -34.39
N ALA A 48 -4.26 -13.45 -34.72
CA ALA A 48 -3.56 -13.81 -35.94
C ALA A 48 -3.15 -15.31 -35.98
N GLN A 49 -2.81 -15.91 -34.85
CA GLN A 49 -2.47 -17.31 -34.77
C GLN A 49 -3.69 -18.20 -34.99
N GLN A 50 -4.84 -17.81 -34.44
CA GLN A 50 -6.12 -18.51 -34.65
C GLN A 50 -6.57 -18.41 -36.10
N VAL A 51 -6.49 -17.21 -36.69
CA VAL A 51 -6.81 -17.00 -38.13
C VAL A 51 -5.90 -17.82 -39.02
N ALA A 52 -4.59 -17.84 -38.78
CA ALA A 52 -3.63 -18.65 -39.52
C ALA A 52 -3.95 -20.15 -39.45
N ALA A 53 -4.29 -20.65 -38.27
CA ALA A 53 -4.67 -22.05 -38.09
C ALA A 53 -5.97 -22.40 -38.83
N THR A 54 -6.96 -21.50 -38.79
CA THR A 54 -8.22 -21.68 -39.54
C THR A 54 -7.96 -21.70 -41.05
N LEU A 55 -7.20 -20.74 -41.56
CA LEU A 55 -6.86 -20.69 -42.98
C LEU A 55 -6.08 -21.91 -43.46
N ALA A 56 -5.14 -22.43 -42.67
CA ALA A 56 -4.43 -23.65 -42.98
C ALA A 56 -5.37 -24.88 -43.04
N HIS A 57 -6.34 -24.94 -42.14
CA HIS A 57 -7.35 -25.99 -42.13
C HIS A 57 -8.31 -25.87 -43.30
N ASP A 58 -8.74 -24.66 -43.64
CA ASP A 58 -9.62 -24.40 -44.80
C ASP A 58 -8.92 -24.68 -46.13
N ALA A 59 -7.64 -24.33 -46.25
CA ALA A 59 -6.83 -24.69 -47.42
C ALA A 59 -6.74 -26.21 -47.62
N TYR A 60 -6.61 -26.99 -46.54
CA TYR A 60 -6.57 -28.44 -46.59
C TYR A 60 -7.90 -29.06 -47.04
N ARG A 61 -9.01 -28.39 -46.78
CA ARG A 61 -10.37 -28.84 -47.11
C ARG A 61 -10.98 -28.14 -48.30
N ALA A 62 -10.24 -27.27 -48.98
CA ALA A 62 -10.74 -26.52 -50.12
C ALA A 62 -11.18 -27.45 -51.25
N ASP A 63 -12.30 -27.11 -51.89
CA ASP A 63 -12.81 -27.81 -53.05
C ASP A 63 -11.79 -27.70 -54.18
N PRO A 64 -11.49 -28.81 -54.90
CA PRO A 64 -10.60 -28.77 -56.08
C PRO A 64 -10.98 -27.75 -57.15
N ASP A 65 -12.24 -27.34 -57.20
CA ASP A 65 -12.76 -26.34 -58.15
C ASP A 65 -12.60 -24.89 -57.64
N THR A 66 -12.08 -24.68 -56.41
CA THR A 66 -11.83 -23.34 -55.87
C THR A 66 -10.65 -22.69 -56.61
N ASP A 67 -10.84 -21.46 -57.11
CA ASP A 67 -9.74 -20.71 -57.74
C ASP A 67 -8.67 -20.36 -56.65
N PRO A 68 -7.43 -20.88 -56.77
CA PRO A 68 -6.39 -20.60 -55.80
C PRO A 68 -6.04 -19.12 -55.65
N ALA A 69 -6.16 -18.34 -56.73
CA ALA A 69 -5.86 -16.90 -56.69
C ALA A 69 -6.87 -16.10 -55.85
N GLU A 70 -8.16 -16.43 -56.00
CA GLU A 70 -9.23 -15.81 -55.22
C GLU A 70 -9.14 -16.21 -53.74
N TRP A 71 -8.88 -17.49 -53.49
CA TRP A 71 -8.66 -17.98 -52.14
C TRP A 71 -7.47 -17.24 -51.46
N TRP A 72 -6.33 -17.14 -52.16
CA TRP A 72 -5.15 -16.44 -51.66
C TRP A 72 -5.42 -14.94 -51.37
N ALA A 73 -6.16 -14.26 -52.23
CA ALA A 73 -6.52 -12.86 -52.03
C ALA A 73 -7.31 -12.69 -50.72
N THR A 74 -8.29 -13.55 -50.48
CA THR A 74 -9.14 -13.54 -49.28
C THR A 74 -8.34 -13.89 -48.02
N ALA A 75 -7.54 -14.96 -48.07
CA ALA A 75 -6.69 -15.40 -46.97
C ALA A 75 -5.68 -14.33 -46.55
N ARG A 76 -5.04 -13.69 -47.55
CA ARG A 76 -4.11 -12.58 -47.32
C ARG A 76 -4.78 -11.41 -46.58
N GLN A 77 -5.98 -11.04 -47.00
CA GLN A 77 -6.71 -9.94 -46.36
C GLN A 77 -7.05 -10.26 -44.89
N GLN A 78 -7.54 -11.48 -44.64
CA GLN A 78 -7.83 -11.93 -43.28
C GLN A 78 -6.58 -11.93 -42.38
N MET A 79 -5.43 -12.35 -42.92
CA MET A 79 -4.15 -12.32 -42.19
C MET A 79 -3.68 -10.90 -41.90
N ILE A 80 -3.83 -9.97 -42.85
CA ILE A 80 -3.49 -8.54 -42.64
C ILE A 80 -4.37 -7.95 -41.53
N ASP A 81 -5.67 -8.19 -41.58
CA ASP A 81 -6.62 -7.69 -40.59
C ASP A 81 -6.35 -8.29 -39.20
N ALA A 82 -5.98 -9.58 -39.14
CA ALA A 82 -5.65 -10.22 -37.88
C ALA A 82 -4.32 -9.69 -37.28
N GLN A 83 -3.30 -9.47 -38.10
CA GLN A 83 -2.03 -8.88 -37.66
C GLN A 83 -2.21 -7.44 -37.20
N ALA A 84 -3.04 -6.64 -37.91
CA ALA A 84 -3.41 -5.29 -37.45
C ALA A 84 -4.16 -5.32 -36.13
N SER A 85 -5.03 -6.31 -35.93
CA SER A 85 -5.76 -6.52 -34.66
C SER A 85 -4.83 -6.90 -33.50
N ASP A 86 -3.81 -7.71 -33.73
CA ASP A 86 -2.81 -8.05 -32.71
C ASP A 86 -1.96 -6.83 -32.33
N ALA A 87 -1.55 -6.01 -33.30
CA ALA A 87 -0.83 -4.77 -33.02
C ALA A 87 -1.71 -3.79 -32.22
N LEU A 88 -2.99 -3.67 -32.60
CA LEU A 88 -3.96 -2.85 -31.86
C LEU A 88 -4.18 -3.39 -30.43
N ARG A 89 -4.32 -4.71 -30.27
CA ARG A 89 -4.48 -5.36 -28.96
C ARG A 89 -3.28 -5.05 -28.06
N ALA A 90 -2.05 -5.16 -28.56
CA ALA A 90 -0.84 -4.84 -27.81
C ALA A 90 -0.81 -3.38 -27.34
N ALA A 91 -1.15 -2.43 -28.23
CA ALA A 91 -1.24 -1.01 -27.88
C ALA A 91 -2.34 -0.74 -26.84
N LEU A 92 -3.50 -1.39 -26.97
CA LEU A 92 -4.62 -1.27 -26.03
C LEU A 92 -4.29 -1.87 -24.66
N VAL A 93 -3.56 -3.00 -24.59
CA VAL A 93 -3.08 -3.59 -23.33
C VAL A 93 -2.16 -2.61 -22.60
N GLN A 94 -1.22 -2.00 -23.31
CA GLN A 94 -0.33 -1.02 -22.71
C GLN A 94 -1.09 0.21 -22.19
N SER A 95 -2.04 0.72 -22.97
CA SER A 95 -2.90 1.84 -22.58
C SER A 95 -3.77 1.48 -21.38
N LEU A 96 -4.40 0.29 -21.39
CA LEU A 96 -5.19 -0.21 -20.26
C LEU A 96 -4.37 -0.33 -18.97
N THR A 97 -3.18 -0.90 -19.05
CA THR A 97 -2.32 -1.04 -17.86
C THR A 97 -1.99 0.31 -17.24
N THR A 98 -1.72 1.31 -18.08
CA THR A 98 -1.45 2.68 -17.62
C THR A 98 -2.70 3.30 -16.98
N GLU A 99 -3.86 3.15 -17.61
CA GLU A 99 -5.13 3.68 -17.11
C GLU A 99 -5.63 2.93 -15.86
N GLU A 100 -5.43 1.61 -15.79
CA GLU A 100 -5.75 0.82 -14.58
C GLU A 100 -4.90 1.26 -13.39
N ARG A 101 -3.61 1.57 -13.58
CA ARG A 101 -2.75 2.13 -12.52
C ARG A 101 -3.23 3.51 -12.07
N ALA A 102 -3.50 4.40 -13.03
CA ALA A 102 -4.01 5.74 -12.73
C ALA A 102 -5.39 5.67 -12.05
N SER A 103 -6.26 4.77 -12.51
CA SER A 103 -7.57 4.51 -11.90
C SER A 103 -7.42 3.95 -10.49
N GLY A 104 -6.51 2.99 -10.27
CA GLY A 104 -6.23 2.44 -8.95
C GLY A 104 -5.78 3.51 -7.96
N THR A 105 -4.90 4.42 -8.38
CA THR A 105 -4.46 5.57 -7.55
C THR A 105 -5.63 6.48 -7.20
N ARG A 106 -6.46 6.87 -8.18
CA ARG A 106 -7.66 7.71 -7.95
C ARG A 106 -8.67 7.03 -7.03
N GLN A 107 -8.89 5.73 -7.19
CA GLN A 107 -9.79 4.96 -6.32
C GLN A 107 -9.25 4.87 -4.89
N THR A 108 -7.94 4.69 -4.72
CA THR A 108 -7.30 4.68 -3.41
C THR A 108 -7.40 6.04 -2.72
N GLU A 109 -7.12 7.13 -3.43
CA GLU A 109 -7.29 8.50 -2.91
C GLU A 109 -8.72 8.74 -2.43
N ARG A 110 -9.69 8.40 -3.26
CA ARG A 110 -11.10 8.53 -2.89
C ARG A 110 -11.44 7.68 -1.68
N ALA A 111 -10.98 6.43 -1.63
CA ALA A 111 -11.25 5.53 -0.52
C ALA A 111 -10.64 6.05 0.80
N LEU A 112 -9.41 6.59 0.77
CA LEU A 112 -8.79 7.20 1.94
C LEU A 112 -9.62 8.38 2.45
N THR A 113 -10.06 9.27 1.56
CA THR A 113 -10.89 10.43 1.90
C THR A 113 -12.26 10.01 2.47
N ASP A 114 -12.97 9.11 1.78
CA ASP A 114 -14.31 8.68 2.18
C ASP A 114 -14.29 7.91 3.52
N LEU A 115 -13.24 7.11 3.76
CA LEU A 115 -13.10 6.27 4.95
C LEU A 115 -12.41 6.99 6.13
N HIS A 116 -11.82 8.16 5.92
CA HIS A 116 -11.10 8.89 6.96
C HIS A 116 -11.92 9.14 8.25
N PRO A 117 -13.20 9.55 8.20
CA PRO A 117 -13.99 9.75 9.42
C PRO A 117 -14.22 8.45 10.19
N TRP A 118 -14.39 7.32 9.48
CA TRP A 118 -14.50 6.00 10.11
C TRP A 118 -13.17 5.57 10.74
N ALA A 119 -12.06 5.72 10.02
CA ALA A 119 -10.73 5.40 10.50
C ALA A 119 -10.35 6.20 11.75
N THR A 120 -10.72 7.49 11.78
CA THR A 120 -10.50 8.36 12.94
C THR A 120 -11.26 7.85 14.17
N ARG A 121 -12.52 7.40 13.99
CA ARG A 121 -13.27 6.77 15.11
C ARG A 121 -12.59 5.49 15.61
N GLN A 122 -12.06 4.65 14.70
CA GLN A 122 -11.32 3.45 15.09
C GLN A 122 -10.00 3.78 15.81
N ALA A 123 -9.29 4.80 15.37
CA ALA A 123 -8.09 5.30 16.04
C ALA A 123 -8.41 5.78 17.48
N GLN A 124 -9.48 6.54 17.65
CA GLN A 124 -9.95 6.99 18.97
C GLN A 124 -10.37 5.80 19.86
N ALA A 125 -11.03 4.79 19.30
CA ALA A 125 -11.39 3.57 20.02
C ALA A 125 -10.15 2.82 20.49
N LEU A 126 -9.10 2.73 19.62
CA LEU A 126 -7.83 2.12 19.99
C LEU A 126 -7.12 2.90 21.11
N VAL A 127 -7.08 4.24 21.02
CA VAL A 127 -6.50 5.10 22.08
C VAL A 127 -7.20 4.90 23.41
N LYS A 128 -8.54 4.84 23.41
CA LYS A 128 -9.32 4.57 24.62
C LYS A 128 -9.03 3.17 25.19
N ALA A 129 -8.99 2.15 24.33
CA ALA A 129 -8.71 0.77 24.74
C ALA A 129 -7.27 0.62 25.25
N ALA A 130 -6.28 1.20 24.59
CA ALA A 130 -4.87 1.11 24.95
C ALA A 130 -4.55 1.62 26.34
N LYS A 131 -5.30 2.62 26.83
CA LYS A 131 -5.15 3.16 28.20
C LYS A 131 -5.60 2.17 29.29
N ALA A 132 -6.50 1.26 28.98
CA ALA A 132 -7.02 0.25 29.90
C ALA A 132 -6.30 -1.09 29.79
N LEU A 133 -5.46 -1.29 28.79
CA LEU A 133 -4.68 -2.52 28.58
C LEU A 133 -3.41 -2.51 29.45
N PRO A 134 -2.88 -3.69 29.83
CA PRO A 134 -1.58 -3.83 30.48
C PRO A 134 -0.46 -3.16 29.67
N ALA A 135 0.65 -2.82 30.30
CA ALA A 135 1.79 -2.21 29.62
C ALA A 135 2.65 -3.25 28.86
N GLY A 136 3.38 -2.78 27.85
CA GLY A 136 4.36 -3.55 27.12
C GLY A 136 3.77 -4.73 26.36
N ASP A 137 4.53 -5.84 26.29
CA ASP A 137 4.19 -7.05 25.54
C ASP A 137 2.92 -7.76 26.03
N ALA A 138 2.51 -7.48 27.27
CA ALA A 138 1.30 -8.03 27.87
C ALA A 138 -0.01 -7.37 27.36
N ALA A 139 0.09 -6.27 26.61
CA ALA A 139 -1.09 -5.49 26.19
C ALA A 139 -2.12 -6.29 25.39
N LEU A 140 -1.70 -7.22 24.56
CA LEU A 140 -2.58 -8.06 23.75
C LEU A 140 -2.57 -9.54 24.17
N ASP A 141 -1.90 -9.88 25.27
CA ASP A 141 -1.92 -11.22 25.85
C ASP A 141 -3.24 -11.44 26.61
N PRO A 142 -4.06 -12.44 26.22
CA PRO A 142 -5.34 -12.69 26.84
C PRO A 142 -5.25 -13.00 28.34
N GLU A 143 -4.23 -13.73 28.78
CA GLU A 143 -4.08 -14.10 30.19
C GLU A 143 -3.75 -12.88 31.06
N ALA A 144 -2.80 -12.07 30.63
CA ALA A 144 -2.44 -10.83 31.31
C ALA A 144 -3.61 -9.82 31.33
N VAL A 145 -4.34 -9.72 30.23
CA VAL A 145 -5.52 -8.84 30.13
C VAL A 145 -6.65 -9.28 31.04
N LEU A 146 -6.91 -10.59 31.16
CA LEU A 146 -7.91 -11.15 32.07
C LEU A 146 -7.51 -10.91 33.54
N ALA A 147 -6.24 -11.07 33.88
CA ALA A 147 -5.71 -10.77 35.22
C ALA A 147 -5.92 -9.29 35.63
N HIS A 148 -6.03 -8.38 34.65
CA HIS A 148 -6.28 -6.94 34.86
C HIS A 148 -7.75 -6.52 34.63
N ASP A 149 -8.67 -7.49 34.47
CA ASP A 149 -10.10 -7.23 34.14
C ASP A 149 -10.31 -6.33 32.91
N ALA A 150 -9.38 -6.39 31.95
CA ALA A 150 -9.38 -5.54 30.75
C ALA A 150 -9.93 -6.24 29.49
N GLY A 151 -10.72 -7.30 29.63
CA GLY A 151 -11.22 -8.11 28.50
C GLY A 151 -12.03 -7.32 27.47
N LYS A 152 -12.85 -6.35 27.91
CA LYS A 152 -13.58 -5.44 27.00
C LYS A 152 -12.64 -4.54 26.20
N ALA A 153 -11.58 -4.06 26.84
CA ALA A 153 -10.58 -3.23 26.19
C ALA A 153 -9.80 -4.03 25.13
N LEU A 154 -9.45 -5.30 25.41
CA LEU A 154 -8.82 -6.17 24.44
C LEU A 154 -9.70 -6.41 23.21
N THR A 155 -10.97 -6.71 23.40
CA THR A 155 -11.93 -6.89 22.30
C THR A 155 -12.04 -5.63 21.44
N SER A 156 -12.17 -4.46 22.08
CA SER A 156 -12.21 -3.17 21.40
C SER A 156 -10.92 -2.86 20.64
N ALA A 157 -9.75 -3.11 21.26
CA ALA A 157 -8.45 -2.93 20.62
C ALA A 157 -8.27 -3.79 19.39
N ARG A 158 -8.60 -5.09 19.48
CA ARG A 158 -8.51 -6.03 18.35
C ARG A 158 -9.43 -5.64 17.20
N SER A 159 -10.67 -5.22 17.49
CA SER A 159 -11.59 -4.74 16.46
C SER A 159 -11.05 -3.48 15.78
N ALA A 160 -10.52 -2.53 16.54
CA ALA A 160 -9.94 -1.31 16.00
C ALA A 160 -8.67 -1.60 15.19
N LEU A 161 -7.78 -2.49 15.63
CA LEU A 161 -6.58 -2.91 14.91
C LEU A 161 -6.93 -3.56 13.58
N ALA A 162 -7.91 -4.48 13.54
CA ALA A 162 -8.36 -5.10 12.31
C ALA A 162 -8.91 -4.06 11.31
N ALA A 163 -9.69 -3.10 11.79
CA ALA A 163 -10.23 -2.03 10.97
C ALA A 163 -9.13 -1.10 10.42
N LEU A 164 -8.18 -0.70 11.25
CA LEU A 164 -7.07 0.16 10.87
C LEU A 164 -6.11 -0.55 9.91
N ALA A 165 -5.91 -1.86 10.04
CA ALA A 165 -5.12 -2.66 9.11
C ALA A 165 -5.68 -2.64 7.68
N LEU A 166 -7.00 -2.67 7.52
CA LEU A 166 -7.65 -2.53 6.21
C LEU A 166 -7.33 -1.16 5.60
N LEU A 167 -7.41 -0.07 6.35
CA LEU A 167 -7.05 1.25 5.87
C LEU A 167 -5.55 1.33 5.53
N ALA A 168 -4.67 0.82 6.39
CA ALA A 168 -3.22 0.81 6.15
C ALA A 168 -2.86 0.08 4.86
N SER A 169 -3.60 -0.98 4.54
CA SER A 169 -3.40 -1.75 3.30
C SER A 169 -3.70 -0.96 2.02
N LEU A 170 -4.45 0.14 2.09
CA LEU A 170 -4.74 1.01 0.95
C LEU A 170 -3.58 1.95 0.64
N GLY A 171 -2.90 2.44 1.68
CA GLY A 171 -1.76 3.33 1.55
C GLY A 171 -0.49 2.52 1.30
N ASP A 172 -0.11 2.29 0.04
CA ASP A 172 1.13 1.57 -0.28
C ASP A 172 2.32 2.52 -0.34
N PRO A 173 3.19 2.53 0.70
CA PRO A 173 4.42 3.29 0.69
C PRO A 173 5.56 2.54 -0.04
N ALA A 174 5.27 1.65 -0.99
CA ALA A 174 6.24 0.75 -1.66
C ALA A 174 7.51 1.47 -2.16
N LYS A 175 7.38 2.73 -2.57
CA LYS A 175 8.52 3.57 -3.00
C LYS A 175 9.51 3.87 -1.88
N HIS A 176 9.13 3.72 -0.62
CA HIS A 176 9.92 4.07 0.55
C HIS A 176 10.32 2.87 1.41
N VAL A 177 9.79 1.67 1.11
CA VAL A 177 10.04 0.45 1.91
C VAL A 177 11.52 0.14 2.05
N SER A 178 12.32 0.39 1.02
CA SER A 178 13.79 0.18 1.07
C SER A 178 14.49 1.04 2.13
N THR A 179 13.95 2.20 2.46
CA THR A 179 14.56 3.15 3.42
C THR A 179 13.96 3.03 4.82
N ILE A 180 12.63 2.85 4.93
CA ILE A 180 11.90 2.86 6.19
C ILE A 180 11.52 1.46 6.69
N GLY A 181 11.72 0.43 5.87
CA GLY A 181 11.48 -0.97 6.22
C GLY A 181 10.06 -1.26 6.69
N ASP A 182 9.96 -2.02 7.77
CA ASP A 182 8.68 -2.48 8.33
C ASP A 182 7.77 -1.34 8.83
N LEU A 183 8.32 -0.16 9.14
CA LEU A 183 7.53 1.01 9.53
C LEU A 183 6.49 1.40 8.47
N ALA A 184 6.76 1.08 7.20
CA ALA A 184 5.83 1.28 6.09
C ALA A 184 4.43 0.70 6.36
N ARG A 185 4.32 -0.38 7.13
CA ARG A 185 3.06 -1.06 7.46
C ARG A 185 2.06 -0.18 8.19
N ILE A 186 2.55 0.74 9.02
CA ILE A 186 1.70 1.56 9.89
C ILE A 186 1.74 3.06 9.56
N LEU A 187 2.60 3.50 8.62
CA LEU A 187 2.70 4.91 8.22
C LEU A 187 1.37 5.56 7.78
N PRO A 188 0.45 4.83 7.10
CA PRO A 188 -0.87 5.39 6.82
C PRO A 188 -1.67 5.78 8.06
N LEU A 189 -1.30 5.26 9.23
CA LEU A 189 -2.03 5.43 10.48
C LEU A 189 -1.36 6.36 11.48
N VAL A 190 -0.06 6.65 11.33
CA VAL A 190 0.70 7.39 12.33
C VAL A 190 1.25 8.69 11.76
N THR A 191 1.18 9.76 12.54
CA THR A 191 1.85 11.04 12.25
C THR A 191 3.12 11.12 13.08
N ILE A 192 4.21 11.52 12.43
CA ILE A 192 5.50 11.75 13.07
C ILE A 192 5.72 13.25 13.09
N GLU A 193 5.92 13.82 14.27
CA GLU A 193 6.23 15.24 14.43
C GLU A 193 7.59 15.55 13.77
N GLY A 194 7.61 16.52 12.88
CA GLY A 194 8.82 16.93 12.18
C GLY A 194 8.50 17.73 10.91
N THR A 195 9.34 18.70 10.59
CA THR A 195 9.21 19.50 9.38
C THR A 195 10.20 19.06 8.32
N VAL A 196 9.69 18.92 7.08
CA VAL A 196 10.50 18.57 5.89
C VAL A 196 11.48 19.68 5.53
N THR A 197 11.23 20.92 5.97
CA THR A 197 12.06 22.10 5.72
C THR A 197 13.49 21.97 6.25
N GLU A 198 13.74 21.12 7.23
CA GLU A 198 15.08 20.84 7.74
C GLU A 198 15.91 19.92 6.84
N LYS A 199 15.36 19.43 5.73
CA LYS A 199 16.06 18.56 4.77
C LYS A 199 17.22 19.23 4.05
N LEU A 200 17.21 20.54 3.92
CA LEU A 200 18.13 21.30 3.09
C LEU A 200 19.13 22.13 3.89
N ALA A 201 19.08 22.11 5.22
CA ALA A 201 20.12 22.72 6.02
C ALA A 201 21.43 21.95 5.80
N PRO A 202 22.50 22.59 5.30
CA PRO A 202 23.78 21.94 5.19
C PRO A 202 24.18 21.41 6.57
N PHE A 203 24.83 20.26 6.60
CA PHE A 203 25.34 19.54 7.76
C PHE A 203 25.95 20.46 8.83
N ASN A 204 25.16 21.05 9.68
CA ASN A 204 25.56 21.66 10.93
C ASN A 204 25.01 20.81 12.07
N SER A 205 25.82 19.84 12.49
CA SER A 205 25.52 18.84 13.49
C SER A 205 25.16 19.40 14.88
N ASN A 206 25.35 20.70 15.11
CA ASN A 206 25.22 21.32 16.43
C ASN A 206 23.83 21.93 16.73
N ALA A 207 22.86 21.81 15.82
CA ALA A 207 21.57 22.49 15.96
C ALA A 207 20.36 21.57 16.13
N LEU A 208 20.55 20.28 16.45
CA LEU A 208 19.42 19.41 16.81
C LEU A 208 18.93 19.75 18.22
N ASN A 209 17.72 20.30 18.33
CA ASN A 209 17.06 20.46 19.60
C ASN A 209 16.83 19.08 20.27
N ALA A 210 16.86 19.02 21.60
CA ALA A 210 16.65 17.78 22.34
C ALA A 210 15.36 17.05 21.91
N SER A 211 14.28 17.80 21.63
CA SER A 211 13.01 17.26 21.13
C SER A 211 13.13 16.54 19.77
N GLN A 212 13.99 17.00 18.86
CA GLN A 212 14.21 16.35 17.56
C GLN A 212 15.00 15.04 17.70
N LEU A 213 15.91 14.98 18.65
CA LEU A 213 16.62 13.74 18.99
C LEU A 213 15.66 12.71 19.58
N ASP A 214 14.75 13.13 20.45
CA ASP A 214 13.74 12.26 21.08
C ASP A 214 12.82 11.65 20.03
N VAL A 215 12.31 12.46 19.09
CA VAL A 215 11.48 11.94 17.96
C VAL A 215 12.25 10.95 17.10
N THR A 216 13.51 11.24 16.80
CA THR A 216 14.36 10.33 16.00
C THR A 216 14.56 9.00 16.71
N HIS A 217 14.81 8.99 18.02
CA HIS A 217 14.91 7.77 18.82
C HIS A 217 13.56 7.04 18.89
N ALA A 218 12.46 7.74 19.07
CA ALA A 218 11.12 7.18 19.11
C ALA A 218 10.76 6.48 17.79
N VAL A 219 11.05 7.11 16.62
CA VAL A 219 10.79 6.54 15.30
C VAL A 219 11.59 5.25 15.07
N ARG A 220 12.85 5.21 15.52
CA ARG A 220 13.70 4.01 15.39
C ARG A 220 13.23 2.86 16.26
N ARG A 221 12.91 3.17 17.51
CA ARG A 221 12.34 2.21 18.44
C ARG A 221 11.03 1.68 17.88
N LEU A 222 10.14 2.56 17.42
CA LEU A 222 8.90 2.17 16.77
C LEU A 222 9.13 1.23 15.57
N ALA A 223 10.12 1.51 14.71
CA ALA A 223 10.42 0.64 13.58
C ALA A 223 10.90 -0.77 14.00
N GLN A 224 11.67 -0.87 15.08
CA GLN A 224 12.08 -2.15 15.65
C GLN A 224 10.88 -2.92 16.23
N ASP A 225 10.01 -2.21 16.95
CA ASP A 225 8.82 -2.79 17.56
C ASP A 225 7.80 -3.23 16.49
N VAL A 226 7.60 -2.44 15.41
CA VAL A 226 6.76 -2.82 14.24
C VAL A 226 7.31 -4.07 13.55
N ARG A 227 8.62 -4.21 13.44
CA ARG A 227 9.22 -5.41 12.87
C ARG A 227 8.93 -6.66 13.73
N ARG A 228 8.91 -6.51 15.05
CA ARG A 228 8.63 -7.58 16.00
C ARG A 228 7.14 -7.90 16.07
N ASP A 229 6.31 -6.89 16.30
CA ASP A 229 4.86 -7.03 16.40
C ASP A 229 4.19 -5.66 16.09
N PRO A 230 3.65 -5.47 14.86
CA PRO A 230 3.04 -4.21 14.46
C PRO A 230 1.76 -3.88 15.24
N ASP A 231 1.01 -4.90 15.71
CA ASP A 231 -0.21 -4.70 16.49
C ASP A 231 0.14 -4.10 17.86
N LEU A 232 1.14 -4.66 18.55
CA LEU A 232 1.65 -4.14 19.83
C LEU A 232 2.28 -2.76 19.67
N ALA A 233 3.05 -2.55 18.61
CA ALA A 233 3.66 -1.25 18.31
C ALA A 233 2.58 -0.16 18.14
N LEU A 234 1.48 -0.47 17.45
CA LEU A 234 0.39 0.48 17.26
C LEU A 234 -0.40 0.76 18.55
N VAL A 235 -0.56 -0.24 19.43
CA VAL A 235 -1.10 -0.05 20.78
C VAL A 235 -0.19 0.86 21.58
N GLY A 236 1.13 0.72 21.47
CA GLY A 236 2.11 1.61 22.11
C GLY A 236 2.01 3.05 21.58
N VAL A 237 1.85 3.26 20.27
CA VAL A 237 1.58 4.58 19.69
C VAL A 237 0.28 5.17 20.27
N ALA A 238 -0.79 4.37 20.32
CA ALA A 238 -2.09 4.80 20.85
C ALA A 238 -2.03 5.16 22.34
N ARG A 239 -1.09 4.58 23.09
CA ARG A 239 -0.83 4.90 24.50
C ARG A 239 0.03 6.14 24.67
N GLY A 240 0.84 6.51 23.68
CA GLY A 240 1.82 7.60 23.74
C GLY A 240 3.23 7.15 24.18
N ASP A 241 3.57 5.87 24.00
CA ASP A 241 4.87 5.30 24.40
C ASP A 241 6.03 5.80 23.49
N TYR A 242 5.71 6.51 22.40
CA TYR A 242 6.67 7.02 21.41
C TYR A 242 6.53 8.56 21.30
N PRO A 243 7.38 9.33 21.97
CA PRO A 243 7.34 10.80 21.90
C PRO A 243 7.39 11.33 20.46
N GLY A 244 6.52 12.28 20.13
CA GLY A 244 6.43 12.86 18.79
C GLY A 244 5.82 11.95 17.72
N VAL A 245 5.23 10.80 18.11
CA VAL A 245 4.48 9.93 17.22
C VAL A 245 3.05 9.78 17.72
N THR A 246 2.09 10.08 16.87
CA THR A 246 0.66 10.04 17.23
C THR A 246 -0.14 9.18 16.26
N LEU A 247 -1.20 8.54 16.78
CA LEU A 247 -2.14 7.78 15.97
C LEU A 247 -3.11 8.74 15.27
N SER A 248 -2.96 8.86 13.95
CA SER A 248 -3.75 9.76 13.11
C SER A 248 -3.84 9.16 11.70
N PRO A 249 -4.95 8.54 11.31
CA PRO A 249 -5.14 8.01 9.96
C PRO A 249 -4.96 9.08 8.89
N ALA A 250 -4.29 8.73 7.79
CA ALA A 250 -4.14 9.62 6.65
C ALA A 250 -5.44 9.65 5.81
N ASP A 251 -5.72 10.78 5.21
CA ASP A 251 -6.85 11.02 4.32
C ASP A 251 -6.46 11.02 2.82
N THR A 252 -5.15 11.09 2.53
CA THR A 252 -4.60 11.13 1.17
C THR A 252 -3.28 10.38 1.06
N LEU A 253 -2.94 9.96 -0.17
CA LEU A 253 -1.63 9.37 -0.47
C LEU A 253 -0.49 10.39 -0.33
N ALA A 254 -0.78 11.67 -0.56
CA ALA A 254 0.20 12.74 -0.37
C ALA A 254 0.68 12.84 1.08
N VAL A 255 -0.25 12.77 2.04
CA VAL A 255 0.06 12.75 3.49
C VAL A 255 0.89 11.51 3.85
N ILE A 256 0.57 10.34 3.30
CA ILE A 256 1.37 9.12 3.52
C ILE A 256 2.78 9.30 2.97
N GLY A 257 2.92 9.87 1.77
CA GLY A 257 4.22 10.17 1.16
C GLY A 257 5.05 11.16 2.00
N GLU A 258 4.44 12.18 2.57
CA GLU A 258 5.12 13.13 3.47
C GLU A 258 5.62 12.44 4.75
N ARG A 259 4.77 11.64 5.40
CA ARG A 259 5.17 10.85 6.58
C ARG A 259 6.31 9.90 6.28
N ALA A 260 6.30 9.23 5.11
CA ALA A 260 7.39 8.37 4.67
C ALA A 260 8.70 9.15 4.47
N ASN A 261 8.61 10.35 3.94
CA ASN A 261 9.78 11.23 3.80
C ASN A 261 10.35 11.66 5.17
N ILE A 262 9.49 12.03 6.15
CA ILE A 262 9.92 12.38 7.50
C ILE A 262 10.60 11.17 8.17
N ALA A 263 9.99 9.98 8.07
CA ALA A 263 10.56 8.76 8.60
C ALA A 263 11.93 8.44 7.97
N ALA A 264 12.06 8.55 6.64
CA ALA A 264 13.32 8.31 5.92
C ALA A 264 14.45 9.24 6.40
N VAL A 265 14.15 10.51 6.66
CA VAL A 265 15.12 11.46 7.24
C VAL A 265 15.60 11.01 8.62
N ALA A 266 14.70 10.50 9.49
CA ALA A 266 15.07 9.99 10.81
C ALA A 266 16.04 8.80 10.73
N PHE A 267 15.92 7.94 9.71
CA PHE A 267 16.86 6.83 9.47
C PHE A 267 18.20 7.28 8.90
N THR A 268 18.19 8.17 7.92
CA THR A 268 19.42 8.64 7.24
C THR A 268 20.34 9.39 8.19
N ARG A 269 19.80 10.19 9.12
CA ARG A 269 20.59 10.97 10.10
C ARG A 269 21.38 10.07 11.07
N LYS A 270 20.93 8.86 11.36
CA LYS A 270 21.68 7.96 12.27
C LYS A 270 23.04 7.54 11.68
N THR A 271 23.05 7.18 10.41
CA THR A 271 24.27 6.71 9.75
C THR A 271 25.36 7.78 9.71
N ALA A 272 24.98 9.03 9.52
CA ALA A 272 25.90 10.16 9.58
C ALA A 272 26.48 10.38 11.00
N SER A 273 25.60 10.42 12.01
CA SER A 273 26.03 10.62 13.42
C SER A 273 26.90 9.48 13.95
N GLU A 274 26.61 8.22 13.62
CA GLU A 274 27.44 7.08 14.01
C GLU A 274 28.79 7.07 13.30
N ALA A 275 28.86 7.50 12.03
CA ALA A 275 30.10 7.63 11.30
C ALA A 275 30.97 8.76 11.88
N GLU A 276 30.38 9.90 12.24
CA GLU A 276 31.07 11.01 12.90
C GLU A 276 31.57 10.62 14.29
N GLN A 277 30.80 9.90 15.10
CA GLN A 277 31.24 9.39 16.39
C GLN A 277 32.39 8.39 16.28
N ARG A 278 32.37 7.52 15.28
CA ARG A 278 33.47 6.58 15.01
C ARG A 278 34.75 7.31 14.57
N GLN A 279 34.61 8.37 13.76
CA GLN A 279 35.74 9.21 13.39
C GLN A 279 36.34 9.98 14.58
N LEU A 280 35.51 10.51 15.48
CA LEU A 280 35.95 11.18 16.70
C LEU A 280 36.64 10.22 17.68
N ILE A 281 36.20 8.98 17.76
CA ILE A 281 36.85 7.93 18.58
C ILE A 281 38.17 7.51 17.95
N ALA A 282 38.26 7.43 16.64
CA ALA A 282 39.50 7.06 15.94
C ALA A 282 40.58 8.19 15.93
N MET A 283 40.22 9.43 16.24
CA MET A 283 41.14 10.59 16.35
C MET A 283 41.64 10.83 17.79
N ARG A 284 41.19 10.00 18.78
CA ARG A 284 41.70 10.00 20.16
C ARG A 284 42.62 8.82 20.39
#